data_3eb7e18867ce45cba7c0436dd6bb73ce
#
_entry.id   3eb7e18867ce45cba7c0436dd6bb73ce
#
_cell.length_a   1.000
_cell.length_b   1.000
_cell.length_c   1.000
_cell.angle_alpha   90.00
_cell.angle_beta   90.00
_cell.angle_gamma   90.00
#
_symmetry.space_group_name_H-M   'P 1'
#
loop_
_entity.id
_entity.type
_entity.pdbx_description
1 polymer ?
#
loop_
_entity_poly.entity_id
_entity_poly.type
_entity_poly.pdbx_seq_one_letter_code
_entity_poly.pdbx_strand_id
1 'polypeptide(L)'
;MIKTELMTFFFAGMLCFAADLPAATIVVGYPKDHVVYQRDADDTAALRIRGRVSDVAGVEARFNGGPWQPLPAPAADGKFSGTIEGHTGQGTLELRSVTEPDSVAVVKAVAVGDLFLVTGQSNADGRGSVNVTLAESNPFVGAKFREGQWSKGDDPSDSGGKHASPWPLVLNALIPEQKVPMGFVQAAAGSTVVRQWRKGGDYFDRALAILREATDGGMGVKAVLYYQGENDITHYNQFSVLGDYGLYKENLMAMLSDFHEALGVPVLVGQITNLLDERERNDGVRRAQQESWSESAYALPGAVTYDIFPTDGVHYREADNMRVFAGRWTYAIRNAFYEKTPRPLAQLLSVKRTSDTEIQLTYDCELTVSDWRGETAKRPTGFRVVTSEGSLGDNAISAVRVAGKTVSLQFATPLPDKARFFYGSGNDGQDKPVLRVGQTGQPVPMVFDVPVD
;
A
#
# COMPACT_ATOMS: atom_id res chain seq x y z
N MET A 1 1.52 84.92 69.45
CA MET A 1 1.97 83.54 69.27
C MET A 1 0.90 82.78 68.55
N ILE A 2 1.05 82.65 67.25
CA ILE A 2 0.12 81.96 66.37
C ILE A 2 0.87 80.71 65.87
N LYS A 3 0.39 79.54 66.27
CA LYS A 3 0.91 78.23 65.76
C LYS A 3 0.25 77.90 64.41
N THR A 4 1.04 77.82 63.43
CA THR A 4 0.65 77.33 62.09
C THR A 4 0.76 75.81 62.08
N GLU A 5 -0.33 75.08 61.84
CA GLU A 5 -0.33 73.64 61.62
C GLU A 5 -0.14 73.36 60.12
N LEU A 6 0.84 72.55 59.85
CA LEU A 6 1.19 72.10 58.49
C LEU A 6 0.38 70.82 58.21
N MET A 7 -0.53 70.89 57.22
CA MET A 7 -1.38 69.77 56.77
C MET A 7 -0.67 69.03 55.67
N THR A 8 -0.19 67.81 55.99
CA THR A 8 0.51 66.95 55.03
C THR A 8 -0.51 66.09 54.22
N PHE A 9 -0.65 66.34 52.92
CA PHE A 9 -1.45 65.49 52.01
C PHE A 9 -0.67 64.21 51.62
N PHE A 10 -1.18 63.07 52.07
CA PHE A 10 -0.75 61.76 51.55
C PHE A 10 -1.42 61.50 50.22
N PHE A 11 -0.64 61.48 49.13
CA PHE A 11 -1.05 60.93 47.83
C PHE A 11 -0.94 59.40 47.89
N ALA A 12 -2.07 58.68 48.03
CA ALA A 12 -2.11 57.23 47.86
C ALA A 12 -2.00 56.91 46.36
N GLY A 13 -0.81 56.53 45.95
CA GLY A 13 -0.58 55.96 44.56
C GLY A 13 -1.31 54.62 44.49
N MET A 14 -2.34 54.55 43.64
CA MET A 14 -3.04 53.34 43.28
C MET A 14 -2.14 52.56 42.31
N LEU A 15 -1.35 51.61 42.83
CA LEU A 15 -0.66 50.60 42.00
C LEU A 15 -1.74 49.69 41.38
N CYS A 16 -2.05 49.92 40.11
CA CYS A 16 -2.74 48.90 39.28
C CYS A 16 -1.79 47.73 39.13
N PHE A 17 -1.99 46.66 39.88
CA PHE A 17 -1.48 45.34 39.53
C PHE A 17 -2.24 44.90 38.27
N ALA A 18 -1.62 45.00 37.11
CA ALA A 18 -2.04 44.24 35.96
C ALA A 18 -1.88 42.77 36.38
N ALA A 19 -2.99 42.07 36.65
CA ALA A 19 -2.96 40.62 36.79
C ALA A 19 -2.53 40.08 35.39
N ASP A 20 -1.36 39.49 35.33
CA ASP A 20 -0.96 38.69 34.16
C ASP A 20 -2.04 37.62 33.95
N LEU A 21 -2.91 37.84 32.97
CA LEU A 21 -3.84 36.82 32.55
C LEU A 21 -2.99 35.62 32.04
N PRO A 22 -3.33 34.39 32.42
CA PRO A 22 -2.60 33.24 31.95
C PRO A 22 -2.61 33.23 30.42
N ALA A 23 -1.44 32.97 29.82
CA ALA A 23 -1.28 32.92 28.39
C ALA A 23 -2.30 31.97 27.72
N ALA A 24 -2.82 32.36 26.56
CA ALA A 24 -3.79 31.55 25.84
C ALA A 24 -3.22 30.16 25.55
N THR A 25 -3.86 29.12 26.05
CA THR A 25 -3.40 27.74 25.88
C THR A 25 -4.17 27.10 24.74
N ILE A 26 -3.44 26.59 23.75
CA ILE A 26 -4.00 25.80 22.63
C ILE A 26 -3.64 24.33 22.82
N VAL A 27 -4.67 23.47 22.84
CA VAL A 27 -4.51 22.00 22.83
C VAL A 27 -4.97 21.45 21.48
N VAL A 28 -4.04 20.97 20.67
CA VAL A 28 -4.34 20.40 19.35
C VAL A 28 -4.87 18.98 19.52
N GLY A 29 -6.13 18.76 19.12
CA GLY A 29 -6.77 17.45 19.11
C GLY A 29 -6.41 16.64 17.86
N TYR A 30 -6.34 17.30 16.70
CA TYR A 30 -5.89 16.79 15.40
C TYR A 30 -5.32 17.98 14.59
N PRO A 31 -4.25 17.77 13.78
CA PRO A 31 -3.53 16.51 13.60
C PRO A 31 -2.66 16.13 14.81
N LYS A 32 -2.11 14.93 14.76
CA LYS A 32 -1.03 14.47 15.62
C LYS A 32 0.30 14.50 14.86
N ASP A 33 1.41 14.33 15.57
CA ASP A 33 2.72 14.18 14.94
C ASP A 33 2.69 13.03 13.92
N HIS A 34 3.39 13.19 12.77
CA HIS A 34 3.49 12.25 11.67
C HIS A 34 2.21 12.04 10.83
N VAL A 35 1.16 12.84 10.99
CA VAL A 35 -0.01 12.77 10.10
C VAL A 35 0.42 13.09 8.66
N VAL A 36 -0.04 12.26 7.71
CA VAL A 36 0.07 12.52 6.28
C VAL A 36 -1.31 12.80 5.72
N TYR A 37 -1.49 13.99 5.16
CA TYR A 37 -2.68 14.37 4.40
C TYR A 37 -2.50 13.97 2.94
N GLN A 38 -3.49 13.28 2.36
CA GLN A 38 -3.45 12.95 0.94
C GLN A 38 -3.49 14.22 0.11
N ARG A 39 -2.49 14.41 -0.75
CA ARG A 39 -2.47 15.50 -1.73
C ARG A 39 -3.43 15.24 -2.89
N ASP A 40 -3.94 16.31 -3.47
CA ASP A 40 -4.72 16.31 -4.70
C ASP A 40 -3.84 16.38 -5.96
N ALA A 41 -4.47 16.62 -7.11
CA ALA A 41 -3.79 16.74 -8.40
C ALA A 41 -2.96 18.04 -8.55
N ASP A 42 -3.25 19.04 -7.72
CA ASP A 42 -2.55 20.33 -7.71
C ASP A 42 -1.40 20.37 -6.67
N ASP A 43 -1.03 19.18 -6.14
CA ASP A 43 0.00 19.03 -5.12
C ASP A 43 -0.32 19.75 -3.80
N THR A 44 -1.61 19.93 -3.48
CA THR A 44 -2.11 20.55 -2.25
C THR A 44 -2.99 19.61 -1.44
N ALA A 45 -3.30 19.99 -0.20
CA ALA A 45 -4.29 19.34 0.62
C ALA A 45 -4.98 20.33 1.55
N ALA A 46 -6.25 20.07 1.86
CA ALA A 46 -6.96 20.73 2.95
C ALA A 46 -6.59 20.07 4.29
N LEU A 47 -5.75 20.74 5.06
CA LEU A 47 -5.28 20.25 6.35
C LEU A 47 -6.39 20.47 7.40
N ARG A 48 -7.07 19.40 7.77
CA ARG A 48 -8.08 19.41 8.83
C ARG A 48 -7.42 19.64 10.18
N ILE A 49 -7.97 20.56 10.96
CA ILE A 49 -7.43 20.96 12.27
C ILE A 49 -8.58 21.03 13.25
N ARG A 50 -8.41 20.48 14.44
CA ARG A 50 -9.33 20.67 15.55
C ARG A 50 -8.61 20.68 16.88
N GLY A 51 -9.19 21.40 17.83
CA GLY A 51 -8.60 21.50 19.16
C GLY A 51 -9.47 22.30 20.13
N ARG A 52 -8.81 22.77 21.17
CA ARG A 52 -9.38 23.70 22.14
C ARG A 52 -8.42 24.85 22.40
N VAL A 53 -8.95 26.04 22.61
CA VAL A 53 -8.23 27.22 23.04
C VAL A 53 -8.92 27.80 24.29
N SER A 54 -8.14 28.31 25.22
CA SER A 54 -8.67 28.95 26.43
C SER A 54 -9.24 30.35 26.17
N ASP A 55 -8.76 31.01 25.11
CA ASP A 55 -9.28 32.30 24.63
C ASP A 55 -10.07 32.08 23.32
N VAL A 56 -11.31 32.56 23.29
CA VAL A 56 -12.24 32.39 22.17
C VAL A 56 -12.16 33.48 21.10
N ALA A 57 -11.18 34.38 21.17
CA ALA A 57 -11.06 35.51 20.24
C ALA A 57 -10.74 35.05 18.80
N GLY A 58 -10.00 33.97 18.65
CA GLY A 58 -9.71 33.39 17.35
C GLY A 58 -8.42 32.55 17.35
N VAL A 59 -8.30 31.65 16.36
CA VAL A 59 -7.12 30.82 16.16
C VAL A 59 -6.66 30.96 14.71
N GLU A 60 -5.37 31.10 14.51
CA GLU A 60 -4.71 31.03 13.21
C GLU A 60 -3.79 29.81 13.18
N ALA A 61 -3.62 29.24 12.00
CA ALA A 61 -2.70 28.14 11.77
C ALA A 61 -1.83 28.41 10.54
N ARG A 62 -0.62 27.84 10.53
CA ARG A 62 0.23 27.81 9.34
C ARG A 62 0.94 26.47 9.21
N PHE A 63 1.22 26.06 7.99
CA PHE A 63 1.96 24.86 7.67
C PHE A 63 3.33 25.20 7.09
N ASN A 64 4.36 24.54 7.60
CA ASN A 64 5.75 24.59 7.10
C ASN A 64 6.29 26.01 6.90
N GLY A 65 6.03 26.90 7.86
CA GLY A 65 6.51 28.30 7.80
C GLY A 65 5.79 29.19 6.80
N GLY A 66 4.71 28.73 6.17
CA GLY A 66 3.87 29.52 5.27
C GLY A 66 3.12 30.65 5.96
N PRO A 67 2.20 31.34 5.26
CA PRO A 67 1.40 32.41 5.83
C PRO A 67 0.44 31.85 6.90
N TRP A 68 0.15 32.71 7.91
CA TRP A 68 -0.91 32.43 8.88
C TRP A 68 -2.27 32.51 8.19
N GLN A 69 -3.09 31.48 8.39
CA GLN A 69 -4.44 31.35 7.84
C GLN A 69 -5.43 31.28 8.99
N PRO A 70 -6.50 32.09 9.00
CA PRO A 70 -7.48 32.09 10.07
C PRO A 70 -8.33 30.80 10.03
N LEU A 71 -8.62 30.25 11.20
CA LEU A 71 -9.61 29.19 11.36
C LEU A 71 -10.98 29.80 11.73
N PRO A 72 -12.10 29.08 11.55
CA PRO A 72 -13.39 29.49 12.05
C PRO A 72 -13.34 29.80 13.55
N ALA A 73 -14.11 30.80 13.99
CA ALA A 73 -14.14 31.24 15.37
C ALA A 73 -14.42 30.06 16.33
N PRO A 74 -13.69 29.97 17.47
CA PRO A 74 -13.96 28.97 18.47
C PRO A 74 -15.37 29.07 19.04
N ALA A 75 -15.95 27.94 19.44
CA ALA A 75 -17.21 27.92 20.15
C ALA A 75 -17.03 28.48 21.60
N ALA A 76 -18.13 28.80 22.30
CA ALA A 76 -18.09 29.32 23.65
C ALA A 76 -17.36 28.40 24.66
N ASP A 77 -17.28 27.10 24.40
CA ASP A 77 -16.53 26.12 25.20
C ASP A 77 -15.04 26.01 24.79
N GLY A 78 -14.57 26.90 23.90
CA GLY A 78 -13.21 26.93 23.38
C GLY A 78 -12.86 25.91 22.29
N LYS A 79 -13.80 25.07 21.87
CA LYS A 79 -13.56 24.15 20.77
C LYS A 79 -13.45 24.89 19.45
N PHE A 80 -12.47 24.51 18.63
CA PHE A 80 -12.34 24.99 17.26
C PHE A 80 -12.10 23.83 16.30
N SER A 81 -12.54 24.01 15.07
CA SER A 81 -12.23 23.12 13.94
C SER A 81 -12.25 23.91 12.65
N GLY A 82 -11.42 23.48 11.70
CA GLY A 82 -11.35 24.11 10.38
C GLY A 82 -10.33 23.42 9.48
N THR A 83 -10.03 24.06 8.38
CA THR A 83 -9.01 23.62 7.42
C THR A 83 -8.15 24.80 7.00
N ILE A 84 -6.88 24.55 6.76
CA ILE A 84 -6.00 25.45 6.01
C ILE A 84 -5.47 24.73 4.78
N GLU A 85 -5.02 25.46 3.79
CA GLU A 85 -4.33 24.87 2.64
C GLU A 85 -2.86 24.61 2.97
N GLY A 86 -2.36 23.42 2.56
CA GLY A 86 -0.94 23.06 2.62
C GLY A 86 -0.46 22.48 1.30
N HIS A 87 0.77 22.79 0.93
CA HIS A 87 1.42 22.24 -0.27
C HIS A 87 2.23 20.99 0.07
N THR A 88 2.48 20.14 -0.95
CA THR A 88 3.31 18.93 -0.82
C THR A 88 4.63 19.23 -0.12
N GLY A 89 4.93 18.47 0.91
CA GLY A 89 6.10 18.61 1.76
C GLY A 89 5.86 18.14 3.19
N GLN A 90 6.86 18.25 4.03
CA GLN A 90 6.79 17.89 5.44
C GLN A 90 7.39 19.00 6.30
N GLY A 91 6.75 19.29 7.42
CA GLY A 91 7.22 20.31 8.34
C GLY A 91 6.41 20.35 9.63
N THR A 92 6.30 21.53 10.22
CA THR A 92 5.49 21.80 11.40
C THR A 92 4.14 22.38 11.00
N LEU A 93 3.10 22.01 11.74
CA LEU A 93 1.86 22.76 11.79
C LEU A 93 1.87 23.58 13.09
N GLU A 94 1.77 24.89 12.94
CA GLU A 94 1.80 25.84 14.04
C GLU A 94 0.43 26.49 14.20
N LEU A 95 -0.02 26.65 15.45
CA LEU A 95 -1.28 27.30 15.79
C LEU A 95 -1.02 28.36 16.85
N ARG A 96 -1.70 29.52 16.75
CA ARG A 96 -1.65 30.59 17.76
C ARG A 96 -3.01 31.22 17.99
N SER A 97 -3.22 31.79 19.15
CA SER A 97 -4.33 32.72 19.40
C SER A 97 -4.05 34.07 18.74
N VAL A 98 -5.08 34.70 18.18
CA VAL A 98 -4.95 36.06 17.60
C VAL A 98 -4.65 37.12 18.64
N THR A 99 -5.00 36.90 19.93
CA THR A 99 -4.74 37.83 21.06
C THR A 99 -3.36 37.65 21.68
N GLU A 100 -2.77 36.45 21.52
CA GLU A 100 -1.45 36.14 22.07
C GLU A 100 -0.58 35.44 21.00
N PRO A 101 -0.12 36.18 19.97
CA PRO A 101 0.55 35.62 18.81
C PRO A 101 1.91 34.96 19.13
N ASP A 102 2.50 35.28 20.29
CA ASP A 102 3.78 34.69 20.72
C ASP A 102 3.63 33.29 21.34
N SER A 103 2.40 32.92 21.75
CA SER A 103 2.09 31.59 22.30
C SER A 103 1.71 30.62 21.15
N VAL A 104 2.67 29.82 20.69
CA VAL A 104 2.51 28.93 19.55
C VAL A 104 2.48 27.47 19.98
N ALA A 105 1.38 26.76 19.66
CA ALA A 105 1.32 25.30 19.71
C ALA A 105 1.87 24.69 18.44
N VAL A 106 2.69 23.64 18.55
CA VAL A 106 3.40 23.03 17.42
C VAL A 106 3.09 21.53 17.32
N VAL A 107 2.67 21.07 16.13
CA VAL A 107 2.60 19.65 15.76
C VAL A 107 3.73 19.36 14.79
N LYS A 108 4.51 18.31 15.06
CA LYS A 108 5.75 18.01 14.31
C LYS A 108 5.53 16.98 13.23
N ALA A 109 6.39 17.02 12.20
CA ALA A 109 6.42 16.04 11.12
C ALA A 109 5.06 15.85 10.42
N VAL A 110 4.22 16.89 10.37
CA VAL A 110 3.00 16.90 9.58
C VAL A 110 3.38 16.94 8.10
N ALA A 111 2.69 16.19 7.25
CA ALA A 111 3.02 16.09 5.85
C ALA A 111 1.79 16.22 4.94
N VAL A 112 2.02 16.79 3.76
CA VAL A 112 1.15 16.71 2.59
C VAL A 112 1.86 15.84 1.56
N GLY A 113 1.26 14.71 1.22
CA GLY A 113 1.90 13.71 0.35
C GLY A 113 0.95 12.59 -0.05
N ASP A 114 1.48 11.41 -0.29
CA ASP A 114 0.69 10.27 -0.74
C ASP A 114 0.40 9.28 0.41
N LEU A 115 -0.87 9.03 0.65
CA LEU A 115 -1.37 8.13 1.69
C LEU A 115 -2.00 6.89 1.07
N PHE A 116 -1.66 5.72 1.59
CA PHE A 116 -2.19 4.43 1.11
C PHE A 116 -2.92 3.69 2.23
N LEU A 117 -4.05 3.06 1.89
CA LEU A 117 -4.76 2.16 2.78
C LEU A 117 -4.30 0.72 2.53
N VAL A 118 -3.64 0.12 3.51
CA VAL A 118 -3.19 -1.28 3.44
C VAL A 118 -4.28 -2.20 3.92
N THR A 119 -4.67 -3.15 3.07
CA THR A 119 -5.73 -4.13 3.30
C THR A 119 -5.29 -5.53 2.88
N GLY A 120 -6.05 -6.55 3.22
CA GLY A 120 -5.72 -7.93 2.93
C GLY A 120 -5.35 -8.72 4.18
N GLN A 121 -4.57 -9.81 4.02
CA GLN A 121 -4.29 -10.70 5.14
C GLN A 121 -2.85 -10.62 5.67
N SER A 122 -2.37 -11.68 6.29
CA SER A 122 -1.14 -11.71 7.07
C SER A 122 0.11 -11.22 6.34
N ASN A 123 0.26 -11.48 5.03
CA ASN A 123 1.40 -10.96 4.27
C ASN A 123 1.33 -9.45 4.04
N ALA A 124 0.13 -8.89 3.84
CA ALA A 124 -0.07 -7.44 3.79
C ALA A 124 0.12 -6.79 5.17
N ASP A 125 -0.36 -7.45 6.23
CA ASP A 125 -0.22 -7.01 7.61
C ASP A 125 1.27 -6.96 8.03
N GLY A 126 2.02 -8.02 7.71
CA GLY A 126 3.42 -8.20 8.08
C GLY A 126 3.63 -9.44 8.94
N ARG A 127 4.62 -10.27 8.56
CA ARG A 127 5.05 -11.45 9.31
C ARG A 127 6.57 -11.61 9.26
N GLY A 128 7.28 -10.56 8.85
CA GLY A 128 8.74 -10.56 8.78
C GLY A 128 9.41 -10.69 10.14
N SER A 129 10.59 -11.30 10.14
CA SER A 129 11.40 -11.53 11.34
C SER A 129 12.49 -10.46 11.56
N VAL A 130 12.75 -9.63 10.56
CA VAL A 130 13.82 -8.62 10.60
C VAL A 130 13.21 -7.23 10.41
N ASN A 131 13.25 -6.43 11.47
CA ASN A 131 12.74 -5.07 11.46
C ASN A 131 13.58 -4.14 10.59
N VAL A 132 12.93 -3.25 9.89
CA VAL A 132 13.51 -2.21 9.04
C VAL A 132 13.18 -0.84 9.61
N THR A 133 14.17 0.04 9.67
CA THR A 133 13.97 1.46 9.98
C THR A 133 14.06 2.30 8.71
N LEU A 134 13.39 3.45 8.73
CA LEU A 134 13.52 4.42 7.65
C LEU A 134 14.90 5.05 7.67
N ALA A 135 15.50 5.14 6.49
CA ALA A 135 16.83 5.72 6.33
C ALA A 135 16.84 7.21 6.73
N GLU A 136 17.85 7.63 7.49
CA GLU A 136 18.02 9.03 7.89
C GLU A 136 18.27 9.95 6.68
N SER A 137 18.80 9.40 5.58
CA SER A 137 19.02 10.11 4.32
C SER A 137 17.74 10.38 3.53
N ASN A 138 16.59 9.84 3.92
CA ASN A 138 15.34 10.16 3.26
C ASN A 138 15.02 11.66 3.38
N PRO A 139 14.59 12.32 2.30
CA PRO A 139 14.22 13.73 2.32
C PRO A 139 13.01 14.04 3.22
N PHE A 140 12.17 13.03 3.47
CA PHE A 140 11.01 13.10 4.34
C PHE A 140 10.91 11.86 5.22
N VAL A 141 10.32 12.01 6.41
CA VAL A 141 10.00 10.88 7.29
C VAL A 141 8.70 10.24 6.81
N GLY A 142 8.78 9.00 6.36
CA GLY A 142 7.59 8.20 6.08
C GLY A 142 6.81 7.92 7.37
N ALA A 143 5.50 7.75 7.24
CA ALA A 143 4.61 7.59 8.40
C ALA A 143 3.73 6.35 8.30
N LYS A 144 3.26 5.88 9.45
CA LYS A 144 2.23 4.84 9.55
C LYS A 144 1.17 5.22 10.57
N PHE A 145 -0.07 4.85 10.27
CA PHE A 145 -1.14 4.83 11.25
C PHE A 145 -1.46 3.40 11.65
N ARG A 146 -1.40 3.12 12.94
CA ARG A 146 -1.64 1.81 13.50
C ARG A 146 -2.18 1.94 14.93
N GLU A 147 -3.18 1.13 15.29
CA GLU A 147 -3.75 1.10 16.66
C GLU A 147 -4.12 2.50 17.18
N GLY A 148 -4.79 3.30 16.35
CA GLY A 148 -5.25 4.64 16.72
C GLY A 148 -4.15 5.70 16.77
N GLN A 149 -2.92 5.40 16.31
CA GLN A 149 -1.79 6.33 16.46
C GLN A 149 -0.98 6.48 15.16
N TRP A 150 -0.63 7.71 14.87
CA TRP A 150 0.39 8.05 13.89
C TRP A 150 1.79 7.95 14.50
N SER A 151 2.73 7.46 13.73
CA SER A 151 4.13 7.36 14.12
C SER A 151 5.03 7.29 12.90
N LYS A 152 6.35 7.39 13.11
CA LYS A 152 7.34 7.09 12.07
C LYS A 152 7.09 5.69 11.49
N GLY A 153 7.25 5.55 10.17
CA GLY A 153 6.96 4.33 9.43
C GLY A 153 7.92 3.17 9.64
N ASP A 154 8.69 3.14 10.72
CA ASP A 154 9.61 2.05 11.08
C ASP A 154 8.87 0.77 11.51
N ASP A 155 9.51 -0.39 11.39
CA ASP A 155 9.02 -1.62 12.02
C ASP A 155 9.17 -1.58 13.56
N PRO A 156 8.37 -2.35 14.31
CA PRO A 156 7.31 -3.23 13.84
C PRO A 156 6.11 -2.43 13.29
N SER A 157 5.58 -2.89 12.18
CA SER A 157 4.52 -2.16 11.45
C SER A 157 3.28 -3.02 11.15
N ASP A 158 3.27 -4.29 11.56
CA ASP A 158 2.07 -5.13 11.57
C ASP A 158 1.02 -4.62 12.56
N SER A 159 -0.23 -5.02 12.40
CA SER A 159 -1.34 -4.60 13.26
C SER A 159 -1.14 -4.99 14.74
N GLY A 160 -0.38 -6.04 15.01
CA GLY A 160 -0.07 -6.50 16.37
C GLY A 160 1.20 -5.89 16.99
N GLY A 161 1.97 -5.08 16.26
CA GLY A 161 3.20 -4.44 16.74
C GLY A 161 4.35 -5.38 17.08
N LYS A 162 4.44 -6.54 16.42
CA LYS A 162 5.40 -7.60 16.72
C LYS A 162 6.31 -7.96 15.55
N HIS A 163 5.85 -7.72 14.31
CA HIS A 163 6.50 -8.20 13.11
C HIS A 163 6.82 -7.07 12.13
N ALA A 164 7.83 -7.31 11.32
CA ALA A 164 8.14 -6.47 10.16
C ALA A 164 7.11 -6.67 9.05
N SER A 165 6.90 -5.61 8.26
CA SER A 165 6.08 -5.64 7.06
C SER A 165 6.86 -5.18 5.83
N PRO A 166 6.34 -5.31 4.60
CA PRO A 166 7.00 -4.77 3.42
C PRO A 166 7.06 -3.23 3.39
N TRP A 167 6.20 -2.55 4.14
CA TRP A 167 5.92 -1.13 3.96
C TRP A 167 7.08 -0.20 4.29
N PRO A 168 7.89 -0.40 5.35
CA PRO A 168 9.08 0.43 5.58
C PRO A 168 10.11 0.33 4.43
N LEU A 169 10.25 -0.86 3.81
CA LEU A 169 11.09 -1.03 2.62
C LEU A 169 10.55 -0.28 1.41
N VAL A 170 9.22 -0.28 1.22
CA VAL A 170 8.55 0.49 0.16
C VAL A 170 8.76 1.98 0.36
N LEU A 171 8.59 2.49 1.59
CA LEU A 171 8.84 3.90 1.93
C LEU A 171 10.30 4.28 1.66
N ASN A 172 11.26 3.45 2.09
CA ASN A 172 12.70 3.67 1.86
C ASN A 172 13.07 3.73 0.37
N ALA A 173 12.33 3.04 -0.49
CA ALA A 173 12.55 3.06 -1.93
C ALA A 173 11.87 4.27 -2.61
N LEU A 174 10.60 4.53 -2.29
CA LEU A 174 9.80 5.52 -3.04
C LEU A 174 10.00 6.96 -2.57
N ILE A 175 10.17 7.24 -1.28
CA ILE A 175 10.31 8.61 -0.77
C ILE A 175 11.51 9.34 -1.38
N PRO A 176 12.73 8.79 -1.40
CA PRO A 176 13.88 9.48 -1.99
C PRO A 176 13.78 9.61 -3.51
N GLU A 177 13.14 8.64 -4.17
CA GLU A 177 12.95 8.65 -5.62
C GLU A 177 11.91 9.69 -6.04
N GLN A 178 10.74 9.71 -5.39
CA GLN A 178 9.64 10.59 -5.77
C GLN A 178 9.72 11.98 -5.13
N LYS A 179 10.50 12.13 -4.06
CA LYS A 179 10.62 13.36 -3.27
C LYS A 179 9.26 13.86 -2.76
N VAL A 180 8.42 12.94 -2.33
CA VAL A 180 7.09 13.18 -1.78
C VAL A 180 6.98 12.46 -0.45
N PRO A 181 6.46 13.11 0.61
CA PRO A 181 6.12 12.41 1.85
C PRO A 181 5.10 11.29 1.58
N MET A 182 5.25 10.17 2.28
CA MET A 182 4.34 9.03 2.11
C MET A 182 3.94 8.43 3.45
N GLY A 183 2.74 7.87 3.50
CA GLY A 183 2.24 7.18 4.68
C GLY A 183 1.39 5.97 4.34
N PHE A 184 1.28 5.06 5.33
CA PHE A 184 0.40 3.90 5.26
C PHE A 184 -0.56 3.88 6.45
N VAL A 185 -1.84 3.59 6.16
CA VAL A 185 -2.85 3.26 7.16
C VAL A 185 -2.98 1.74 7.18
N GLN A 186 -2.58 1.12 8.29
CA GLN A 186 -2.54 -0.34 8.43
C GLN A 186 -3.91 -0.87 8.86
N ALA A 187 -4.64 -1.47 7.94
CA ALA A 187 -5.95 -2.08 8.17
C ALA A 187 -6.00 -3.58 7.83
N ALA A 188 -4.90 -4.15 7.30
CA ALA A 188 -4.83 -5.58 7.02
C ALA A 188 -5.03 -6.43 8.29
N ALA A 189 -5.51 -7.66 8.12
CA ALA A 189 -5.79 -8.57 9.23
C ALA A 189 -5.53 -10.03 8.82
N GLY A 190 -4.78 -10.76 9.66
CA GLY A 190 -4.45 -12.15 9.42
C GLY A 190 -5.69 -13.06 9.32
N SER A 191 -5.55 -14.13 8.54
CA SER A 191 -6.56 -15.19 8.41
C SER A 191 -7.91 -14.77 7.80
N THR A 192 -7.96 -13.66 7.07
CA THR A 192 -9.18 -13.18 6.40
C THR A 192 -9.38 -13.82 5.02
N VAL A 193 -10.62 -13.82 4.54
CA VAL A 193 -11.03 -14.29 3.22
C VAL A 193 -11.72 -13.18 2.43
N VAL A 194 -11.78 -13.31 1.11
CA VAL A 194 -12.28 -12.28 0.20
C VAL A 194 -13.68 -11.76 0.55
N ARG A 195 -14.58 -12.64 0.97
CA ARG A 195 -15.95 -12.29 1.37
C ARG A 195 -16.03 -11.29 2.52
N GLN A 196 -15.06 -11.32 3.43
CA GLN A 196 -15.01 -10.45 4.60
C GLN A 196 -14.55 -9.02 4.26
N TRP A 197 -14.03 -8.81 3.05
CA TRP A 197 -13.57 -7.52 2.53
C TRP A 197 -14.61 -6.81 1.66
N ARG A 198 -15.81 -7.36 1.51
CA ARG A 198 -16.94 -6.72 0.83
C ARG A 198 -17.69 -5.77 1.76
N LYS A 199 -18.42 -4.82 1.19
CA LYS A 199 -19.34 -3.91 1.92
C LYS A 199 -20.29 -4.70 2.84
N GLY A 200 -20.32 -4.31 4.12
CA GLY A 200 -21.02 -5.05 5.16
C GLY A 200 -20.27 -6.27 5.72
N GLY A 201 -19.07 -6.54 5.23
CA GLY A 201 -18.16 -7.51 5.84
C GLY A 201 -17.29 -6.86 6.91
N ASP A 202 -16.94 -7.63 7.94
CA ASP A 202 -16.26 -7.13 9.14
C ASP A 202 -14.98 -6.35 8.86
N TYR A 203 -14.21 -6.75 7.84
CA TYR A 203 -12.91 -6.14 7.56
C TYR A 203 -12.99 -4.96 6.59
N PHE A 204 -14.01 -4.91 5.73
CA PHE A 204 -14.29 -3.72 4.93
C PHE A 204 -14.69 -2.54 5.83
N ASP A 205 -15.69 -2.76 6.70
CA ASP A 205 -16.19 -1.71 7.59
C ASP A 205 -15.11 -1.27 8.60
N ARG A 206 -14.32 -2.24 9.11
CA ARG A 206 -13.17 -1.97 9.98
C ARG A 206 -12.09 -1.14 9.27
N ALA A 207 -11.76 -1.43 8.01
CA ALA A 207 -10.76 -0.68 7.26
C ALA A 207 -11.18 0.78 7.05
N LEU A 208 -12.45 1.02 6.71
CA LEU A 208 -12.99 2.37 6.59
C LEU A 208 -13.05 3.10 7.93
N ALA A 209 -13.33 2.41 9.03
CA ALA A 209 -13.31 2.99 10.37
C ALA A 209 -11.90 3.43 10.78
N ILE A 210 -10.89 2.59 10.54
CA ILE A 210 -9.47 2.90 10.78
C ILE A 210 -9.03 4.10 9.94
N LEU A 211 -9.39 4.13 8.65
CA LEU A 211 -9.06 5.26 7.78
C LEU A 211 -9.74 6.55 8.24
N ARG A 212 -11.01 6.48 8.66
CA ARG A 212 -11.73 7.62 9.21
C ARG A 212 -11.06 8.18 10.46
N GLU A 213 -10.59 7.31 11.34
CA GLU A 213 -9.84 7.70 12.53
C GLU A 213 -8.48 8.34 12.16
N ALA A 214 -7.71 7.71 11.26
CA ALA A 214 -6.42 8.20 10.80
C ALA A 214 -6.49 9.60 10.20
N THR A 215 -7.57 9.90 9.47
CA THR A 215 -7.74 11.14 8.70
C THR A 215 -8.70 12.14 9.33
N ASP A 216 -9.13 11.91 10.57
CA ASP A 216 -10.16 12.70 11.25
C ASP A 216 -11.42 12.92 10.37
N GLY A 217 -11.84 11.85 9.70
CA GLY A 217 -13.01 11.85 8.82
C GLY A 217 -12.77 12.35 7.38
N GLY A 218 -11.54 12.74 7.03
CA GLY A 218 -11.21 13.21 5.68
C GLY A 218 -11.22 12.12 4.60
N MET A 219 -10.97 10.88 4.98
CA MET A 219 -11.02 9.67 4.11
C MET A 219 -10.11 9.68 2.87
N GLY A 220 -9.28 10.72 2.67
CA GLY A 220 -8.40 10.84 1.51
C GLY A 220 -7.26 9.82 1.52
N VAL A 221 -7.13 9.05 0.45
CA VAL A 221 -5.99 8.16 0.16
C VAL A 221 -5.71 8.17 -1.34
N LYS A 222 -4.51 7.77 -1.75
CA LYS A 222 -4.15 7.63 -3.15
C LYS A 222 -4.67 6.32 -3.76
N ALA A 223 -4.61 5.25 -2.98
CA ALA A 223 -5.09 3.93 -3.39
C ALA A 223 -5.27 3.00 -2.19
N VAL A 224 -6.01 1.91 -2.41
CA VAL A 224 -6.05 0.75 -1.54
C VAL A 224 -5.03 -0.28 -2.03
N LEU A 225 -4.21 -0.82 -1.13
CA LEU A 225 -3.26 -1.89 -1.41
C LEU A 225 -3.81 -3.19 -0.82
N TYR A 226 -4.17 -4.14 -1.68
CA TYR A 226 -4.83 -5.37 -1.29
C TYR A 226 -3.98 -6.60 -1.61
N TYR A 227 -3.63 -7.38 -0.57
CA TYR A 227 -2.95 -8.66 -0.73
C TYR A 227 -3.58 -9.72 0.17
N GLN A 228 -4.36 -10.62 -0.45
CA GLN A 228 -5.14 -11.64 0.23
C GLN A 228 -5.47 -12.75 -0.78
N GLY A 229 -5.70 -13.97 -0.30
CA GLY A 229 -6.13 -15.09 -1.11
C GLY A 229 -5.70 -16.43 -0.51
N GLU A 230 -4.66 -16.43 0.32
CA GLU A 230 -4.08 -17.62 0.90
C GLU A 230 -5.10 -18.41 1.75
N ASN A 231 -5.93 -17.70 2.53
CA ASN A 231 -6.98 -18.37 3.32
C ASN A 231 -8.18 -18.81 2.48
N ASP A 232 -8.39 -18.26 1.31
CA ASP A 232 -9.43 -18.74 0.38
C ASP A 232 -9.05 -20.05 -0.31
N ILE A 233 -7.82 -20.52 -0.17
CA ILE A 233 -7.36 -21.82 -0.65
C ILE A 233 -7.57 -22.90 0.42
N THR A 234 -7.57 -22.52 1.70
CA THR A 234 -7.57 -23.42 2.86
C THR A 234 -8.93 -23.55 3.54
N HIS A 235 -9.05 -24.50 4.45
CA HIS A 235 -10.23 -24.69 5.29
C HIS A 235 -10.17 -23.95 6.64
N TYR A 236 -9.13 -23.12 6.88
CA TYR A 236 -8.97 -22.45 8.17
C TYR A 236 -10.06 -21.43 8.50
N ASN A 237 -10.67 -20.83 7.48
CA ASN A 237 -11.75 -19.87 7.65
C ASN A 237 -13.03 -20.47 7.06
N GLN A 238 -14.11 -20.55 7.86
CA GLN A 238 -15.40 -21.11 7.43
C GLN A 238 -16.06 -20.37 6.26
N PHE A 239 -15.64 -19.13 5.97
CA PHE A 239 -16.12 -18.33 4.84
C PHE A 239 -15.25 -18.47 3.60
N SER A 240 -14.20 -19.31 3.65
CA SER A 240 -13.32 -19.59 2.51
C SER A 240 -14.10 -20.13 1.32
N VAL A 241 -13.71 -19.71 0.12
CA VAL A 241 -14.26 -20.24 -1.13
C VAL A 241 -13.49 -21.46 -1.65
N LEU A 242 -12.49 -21.94 -0.90
CA LEU A 242 -11.68 -23.13 -1.18
C LEU A 242 -11.06 -23.14 -2.58
N GLY A 243 -10.63 -21.98 -3.05
CA GLY A 243 -9.99 -21.82 -4.36
C GLY A 243 -10.95 -21.89 -5.54
N ASP A 244 -12.26 -21.90 -5.31
CA ASP A 244 -13.23 -21.81 -6.40
C ASP A 244 -13.05 -20.49 -7.15
N TYR A 245 -12.64 -20.60 -8.42
CA TYR A 245 -12.33 -19.45 -9.28
C TYR A 245 -13.54 -18.51 -9.44
N GLY A 246 -14.73 -19.07 -9.69
CA GLY A 246 -15.93 -18.27 -9.93
C GLY A 246 -16.36 -17.49 -8.69
N LEU A 247 -16.41 -18.17 -7.54
CA LEU A 247 -16.77 -17.56 -6.26
C LEU A 247 -15.72 -16.52 -5.80
N TYR A 248 -14.42 -16.82 -5.96
CA TYR A 248 -13.39 -15.86 -5.60
C TYR A 248 -13.46 -14.62 -6.48
N LYS A 249 -13.57 -14.82 -7.81
CA LYS A 249 -13.67 -13.72 -8.78
C LYS A 249 -14.88 -12.82 -8.53
N GLU A 250 -16.06 -13.41 -8.33
CA GLU A 250 -17.27 -12.66 -8.00
C GLU A 250 -17.08 -11.76 -6.77
N ASN A 251 -16.55 -12.35 -5.68
CA ASN A 251 -16.36 -11.60 -4.46
C ASN A 251 -15.23 -10.53 -4.59
N LEU A 252 -14.15 -10.83 -5.32
CA LEU A 252 -13.08 -9.88 -5.60
C LEU A 252 -13.62 -8.68 -6.41
N MET A 253 -14.33 -8.93 -7.51
CA MET A 253 -14.88 -7.86 -8.36
C MET A 253 -15.87 -6.97 -7.59
N ALA A 254 -16.70 -7.56 -6.73
CA ALA A 254 -17.61 -6.80 -5.88
C ALA A 254 -16.85 -5.98 -4.82
N MET A 255 -15.81 -6.53 -4.17
CA MET A 255 -14.95 -5.82 -3.23
C MET A 255 -14.26 -4.61 -3.88
N LEU A 256 -13.78 -4.74 -5.12
CA LEU A 256 -13.17 -3.64 -5.88
C LEU A 256 -14.17 -2.49 -6.10
N SER A 257 -15.40 -2.81 -6.48
CA SER A 257 -16.49 -1.83 -6.64
C SER A 257 -16.84 -1.17 -5.29
N ASP A 258 -16.93 -1.97 -4.22
CA ASP A 258 -17.27 -1.48 -2.88
C ASP A 258 -16.23 -0.46 -2.36
N PHE A 259 -14.92 -0.75 -2.50
CA PHE A 259 -13.87 0.21 -2.11
C PHE A 259 -13.86 1.44 -3.00
N HIS A 260 -14.07 1.29 -4.32
CA HIS A 260 -14.16 2.43 -5.22
C HIS A 260 -15.38 3.32 -4.91
N GLU A 261 -16.54 2.75 -4.63
CA GLU A 261 -17.75 3.49 -4.21
C GLU A 261 -17.48 4.29 -2.91
N ALA A 262 -16.74 3.69 -1.96
CA ALA A 262 -16.47 4.32 -0.67
C ALA A 262 -15.39 5.41 -0.71
N LEU A 263 -14.38 5.28 -1.56
CA LEU A 263 -13.16 6.09 -1.52
C LEU A 263 -12.84 6.84 -2.82
N GLY A 264 -13.42 6.46 -3.95
CA GLY A 264 -13.17 7.08 -5.26
C GLY A 264 -11.79 6.76 -5.85
N VAL A 265 -11.07 5.77 -5.31
CA VAL A 265 -9.68 5.46 -5.71
C VAL A 265 -9.54 4.03 -6.23
N PRO A 266 -8.47 3.71 -6.98
CA PRO A 266 -8.21 2.35 -7.42
C PRO A 266 -7.71 1.45 -6.28
N VAL A 267 -7.85 0.13 -6.49
CA VAL A 267 -7.28 -0.92 -5.64
C VAL A 267 -6.14 -1.61 -6.39
N LEU A 268 -4.94 -1.61 -5.83
CA LEU A 268 -3.84 -2.44 -6.33
C LEU A 268 -4.01 -3.85 -5.78
N VAL A 269 -4.31 -4.80 -6.66
CA VAL A 269 -4.54 -6.20 -6.31
C VAL A 269 -3.27 -7.00 -6.48
N GLY A 270 -2.68 -7.48 -5.39
CA GLY A 270 -1.54 -8.38 -5.44
C GLY A 270 -1.96 -9.79 -5.86
N GLN A 271 -1.08 -10.50 -6.59
CA GLN A 271 -1.24 -11.91 -6.92
C GLN A 271 -0.41 -12.75 -5.94
N ILE A 272 -1.10 -13.60 -5.18
CA ILE A 272 -0.48 -14.42 -4.13
C ILE A 272 0.48 -15.47 -4.69
N THR A 273 1.41 -15.92 -3.84
CA THR A 273 2.26 -17.08 -4.14
C THR A 273 1.47 -18.38 -4.05
N ASN A 274 2.13 -19.47 -4.39
CA ASN A 274 1.56 -20.81 -4.20
C ASN A 274 1.50 -21.17 -2.70
N LEU A 275 0.36 -21.71 -2.28
CA LEU A 275 0.13 -22.19 -0.93
C LEU A 275 -0.27 -23.67 -1.00
N LEU A 276 0.41 -24.51 -0.24
CA LEU A 276 0.17 -25.96 -0.23
C LEU A 276 0.33 -26.58 -1.64
N ASP A 277 0.23 -27.87 -1.77
CA ASP A 277 0.27 -28.57 -3.08
C ASP A 277 -1.15 -28.73 -3.66
N GLU A 278 -1.89 -27.63 -3.72
CA GLU A 278 -3.30 -27.56 -4.14
C GLU A 278 -3.42 -26.72 -5.43
N ARG A 279 -2.90 -27.27 -6.54
CA ARG A 279 -2.81 -26.56 -7.84
C ARG A 279 -4.10 -25.85 -8.25
N GLU A 280 -5.20 -26.56 -8.31
CA GLU A 280 -6.47 -26.01 -8.82
C GLU A 280 -6.99 -24.86 -7.96
N ARG A 281 -6.86 -24.96 -6.63
CA ARG A 281 -7.27 -23.91 -5.70
C ARG A 281 -6.38 -22.67 -5.80
N ASN A 282 -5.06 -22.89 -5.88
CA ASN A 282 -4.11 -21.79 -6.11
C ASN A 282 -4.40 -21.07 -7.42
N ASP A 283 -4.57 -21.83 -8.50
CA ASP A 283 -4.82 -21.29 -9.83
C ASP A 283 -6.16 -20.55 -9.89
N GLY A 284 -7.20 -21.03 -9.21
CA GLY A 284 -8.51 -20.38 -9.14
C GLY A 284 -8.39 -18.97 -8.55
N VAL A 285 -7.73 -18.83 -7.41
CA VAL A 285 -7.52 -17.53 -6.76
C VAL A 285 -6.61 -16.62 -7.61
N ARG A 286 -5.43 -17.11 -8.03
CA ARG A 286 -4.43 -16.30 -8.75
C ARG A 286 -4.89 -15.85 -10.13
N ARG A 287 -5.67 -16.71 -10.82
CA ARG A 287 -6.30 -16.40 -12.09
C ARG A 287 -7.30 -15.25 -11.92
N ALA A 288 -8.18 -15.32 -10.93
CA ALA A 288 -9.13 -14.26 -10.64
C ALA A 288 -8.45 -12.94 -10.28
N GLN A 289 -7.35 -12.97 -9.50
CA GLN A 289 -6.55 -11.80 -9.20
C GLN A 289 -5.96 -11.18 -10.48
N GLN A 290 -5.36 -11.98 -11.34
CA GLN A 290 -4.77 -11.49 -12.59
C GLN A 290 -5.82 -10.92 -13.55
N GLU A 291 -6.93 -11.61 -13.74
CA GLU A 291 -8.01 -11.17 -14.63
C GLU A 291 -8.67 -9.87 -14.13
N SER A 292 -8.73 -9.64 -12.82
CA SER A 292 -9.26 -8.40 -12.26
C SER A 292 -8.56 -7.14 -12.78
N TRP A 293 -7.26 -7.22 -13.09
CA TRP A 293 -6.47 -6.09 -13.60
C TRP A 293 -6.90 -5.59 -14.97
N SER A 294 -7.54 -6.43 -15.78
CA SER A 294 -8.02 -6.06 -17.11
C SER A 294 -9.54 -5.97 -17.21
N GLU A 295 -10.26 -6.65 -16.32
CA GLU A 295 -11.71 -6.72 -16.36
C GLU A 295 -12.41 -5.71 -15.43
N SER A 296 -11.68 -5.15 -14.44
CA SER A 296 -12.21 -4.12 -13.56
C SER A 296 -11.56 -2.77 -13.83
N ALA A 297 -12.37 -1.74 -14.04
CA ALA A 297 -11.90 -0.36 -14.13
C ALA A 297 -11.30 0.17 -12.81
N TYR A 298 -11.50 -0.56 -11.71
CA TYR A 298 -11.11 -0.16 -10.35
C TYR A 298 -9.86 -0.90 -9.85
N ALA A 299 -9.40 -1.91 -10.59
CA ALA A 299 -8.23 -2.70 -10.22
C ALA A 299 -6.99 -2.26 -11.00
N LEU A 300 -5.85 -2.24 -10.31
CA LEU A 300 -4.52 -2.11 -10.89
C LEU A 300 -3.66 -3.30 -10.46
N PRO A 301 -2.66 -3.69 -11.26
CA PRO A 301 -1.71 -4.71 -10.85
C PRO A 301 -0.96 -4.32 -9.57
N GLY A 302 -1.02 -5.19 -8.55
CA GLY A 302 -0.22 -5.12 -7.35
C GLY A 302 1.06 -5.96 -7.46
N ALA A 303 1.58 -6.42 -6.31
CA ALA A 303 2.74 -7.29 -6.26
C ALA A 303 2.43 -8.67 -6.87
N VAL A 304 3.19 -9.09 -7.87
CA VAL A 304 3.11 -10.44 -8.47
C VAL A 304 4.13 -11.34 -7.80
N THR A 305 3.70 -12.45 -7.20
CA THR A 305 4.57 -13.23 -6.31
C THR A 305 4.53 -14.75 -6.51
N TYR A 306 3.98 -15.24 -7.61
CA TYR A 306 3.86 -16.68 -7.87
C TYR A 306 5.21 -17.42 -7.91
N ASP A 307 6.29 -16.71 -8.17
CA ASP A 307 7.66 -17.24 -8.28
C ASP A 307 8.40 -17.26 -6.92
N ILE A 308 7.92 -16.53 -5.91
CA ILE A 308 8.55 -16.46 -4.58
C ILE A 308 8.10 -17.64 -3.72
N PHE A 309 9.04 -18.28 -3.03
CA PHE A 309 8.76 -19.32 -2.06
C PHE A 309 8.89 -18.81 -0.63
N PRO A 310 7.81 -18.71 0.15
CA PRO A 310 7.88 -18.46 1.58
C PRO A 310 8.39 -19.71 2.30
N THR A 311 9.41 -19.58 3.13
CA THR A 311 10.08 -20.73 3.77
C THR A 311 9.23 -21.47 4.80
N ASP A 312 8.21 -20.81 5.39
CA ASP A 312 7.20 -21.49 6.23
C ASP A 312 5.99 -21.99 5.42
N GLY A 313 6.05 -21.89 4.09
CA GLY A 313 5.00 -22.28 3.16
C GLY A 313 3.88 -21.23 2.97
N VAL A 314 3.87 -20.13 3.75
CA VAL A 314 2.79 -19.11 3.73
C VAL A 314 3.33 -17.69 3.76
N HIS A 315 4.28 -17.37 4.67
CA HIS A 315 4.64 -16.01 5.00
C HIS A 315 6.05 -15.63 4.57
N TYR A 316 6.21 -14.41 4.09
CA TYR A 316 7.49 -13.78 3.78
C TYR A 316 8.19 -13.35 5.06
N ARG A 317 8.78 -14.32 5.81
CA ARG A 317 9.40 -14.07 7.12
C ARG A 317 10.84 -13.61 7.02
N GLU A 318 11.60 -14.16 6.09
CA GLU A 318 13.01 -13.90 5.97
C GLU A 318 13.30 -12.60 5.25
N ALA A 319 14.44 -11.99 5.57
CA ALA A 319 14.83 -10.71 5.03
C ALA A 319 14.84 -10.68 3.50
N ASP A 320 15.31 -11.75 2.85
CA ASP A 320 15.40 -11.80 1.39
C ASP A 320 14.04 -11.88 0.72
N ASN A 321 13.15 -12.77 1.15
CA ASN A 321 11.83 -12.86 0.54
C ASN A 321 10.96 -11.64 0.88
N MET A 322 11.09 -11.05 2.09
CA MET A 322 10.45 -9.79 2.43
C MET A 322 10.95 -8.63 1.56
N ARG A 323 12.26 -8.54 1.31
CA ARG A 323 12.84 -7.53 0.43
C ARG A 323 12.32 -7.64 -1.01
N VAL A 324 12.24 -8.86 -1.53
CA VAL A 324 11.69 -9.07 -2.89
C VAL A 324 10.20 -8.76 -2.93
N PHE A 325 9.42 -9.18 -1.95
CA PHE A 325 8.00 -8.87 -1.83
C PHE A 325 7.76 -7.34 -1.78
N ALA A 326 8.51 -6.63 -0.95
CA ALA A 326 8.48 -5.17 -0.91
C ALA A 326 8.89 -4.53 -2.25
N GLY A 327 9.91 -5.08 -2.91
CA GLY A 327 10.34 -4.63 -4.26
C GLY A 327 9.25 -4.78 -5.32
N ARG A 328 8.41 -5.84 -5.24
CA ARG A 328 7.25 -6.01 -6.13
C ARG A 328 6.16 -4.96 -5.86
N TRP A 329 5.90 -4.64 -4.60
CA TRP A 329 5.00 -3.55 -4.23
C TRP A 329 5.54 -2.19 -4.65
N THR A 330 6.83 -1.94 -4.43
CA THR A 330 7.49 -0.71 -4.89
C THR A 330 7.33 -0.52 -6.40
N TYR A 331 7.57 -1.57 -7.18
CA TYR A 331 7.37 -1.54 -8.64
C TYR A 331 5.91 -1.25 -9.00
N ALA A 332 4.95 -1.96 -8.38
CA ALA A 332 3.53 -1.79 -8.67
C ALA A 332 3.05 -0.36 -8.39
N ILE A 333 3.40 0.20 -7.22
CA ILE A 333 3.02 1.56 -6.83
C ILE A 333 3.69 2.59 -7.75
N ARG A 334 5.00 2.43 -8.04
CA ARG A 334 5.72 3.31 -8.96
C ARG A 334 5.08 3.32 -10.34
N ASN A 335 4.84 2.14 -10.89
CA ASN A 335 4.25 2.00 -12.23
C ASN A 335 2.84 2.57 -12.31
N ALA A 336 2.03 2.43 -11.25
CA ALA A 336 0.67 2.91 -11.23
C ALA A 336 0.56 4.45 -11.11
N PHE A 337 1.46 5.11 -10.35
CA PHE A 337 1.24 6.49 -9.92
C PHE A 337 2.37 7.46 -10.24
N TYR A 338 3.56 6.98 -10.59
CA TYR A 338 4.74 7.85 -10.73
C TYR A 338 5.42 7.74 -12.10
N GLU A 339 5.15 6.70 -12.87
CA GLU A 339 5.63 6.62 -14.25
C GLU A 339 4.76 7.50 -15.16
N LYS A 340 5.41 8.33 -16.00
CA LYS A 340 4.72 9.16 -17.00
C LYS A 340 3.89 8.34 -17.98
N THR A 341 4.39 7.15 -18.30
CA THR A 341 3.72 6.17 -19.14
C THR A 341 3.77 4.83 -18.40
N PRO A 342 2.70 4.44 -17.71
CA PRO A 342 2.64 3.15 -17.04
C PRO A 342 2.94 2.03 -18.03
N ARG A 343 3.79 1.10 -17.63
CA ARG A 343 4.14 -0.05 -18.47
C ARG A 343 3.08 -1.12 -18.30
N PRO A 344 2.47 -1.59 -19.39
CA PRO A 344 1.54 -2.71 -19.31
C PRO A 344 2.28 -3.97 -18.83
N LEU A 345 1.51 -4.91 -18.30
CA LEU A 345 2.03 -6.25 -18.05
C LEU A 345 2.39 -6.89 -19.37
N ALA A 346 3.46 -7.71 -19.37
CA ALA A 346 3.84 -8.49 -20.55
C ALA A 346 2.68 -9.36 -21.03
N GLN A 347 2.45 -9.41 -22.33
CA GLN A 347 1.36 -10.17 -22.93
C GLN A 347 1.92 -11.33 -23.77
N LEU A 348 1.38 -12.53 -23.53
CA LEU A 348 1.55 -13.66 -24.43
C LEU A 348 0.66 -13.44 -25.66
N LEU A 349 1.30 -13.24 -26.82
CA LEU A 349 0.60 -12.95 -28.07
C LEU A 349 0.16 -14.23 -28.82
N SER A 350 0.95 -15.31 -28.72
CA SER A 350 0.63 -16.58 -29.38
C SER A 350 1.33 -17.77 -28.73
N VAL A 351 0.69 -18.93 -28.82
CA VAL A 351 1.23 -20.26 -28.56
C VAL A 351 1.03 -21.09 -29.81
N LYS A 352 2.09 -21.34 -30.59
CA LYS A 352 2.01 -22.01 -31.87
C LYS A 352 2.79 -23.32 -31.87
N ARG A 353 2.23 -24.37 -32.43
CA ARG A 353 2.93 -25.59 -32.76
C ARG A 353 3.77 -25.35 -34.03
N THR A 354 5.08 -25.46 -33.92
CA THR A 354 6.03 -25.30 -35.05
C THR A 354 6.46 -26.62 -35.64
N SER A 355 6.31 -27.70 -34.85
CA SER A 355 6.47 -29.10 -35.34
C SER A 355 5.69 -30.04 -34.40
N ASP A 356 5.70 -31.35 -34.72
CA ASP A 356 5.06 -32.37 -33.86
C ASP A 356 5.60 -32.35 -32.41
N THR A 357 6.84 -31.90 -32.22
CA THR A 357 7.54 -31.89 -30.92
C THR A 357 7.93 -30.52 -30.46
N GLU A 358 7.50 -29.43 -31.09
CA GLU A 358 7.89 -28.07 -30.69
C GLU A 358 6.71 -27.13 -30.67
N ILE A 359 6.64 -26.29 -29.58
CA ILE A 359 5.78 -25.11 -29.52
C ILE A 359 6.61 -23.84 -29.34
N GLN A 360 6.16 -22.76 -29.96
CA GLN A 360 6.74 -21.44 -29.82
C GLN A 360 5.75 -20.49 -29.16
N LEU A 361 6.23 -19.82 -28.13
CA LEU A 361 5.55 -18.73 -27.45
C LEU A 361 6.07 -17.40 -27.97
N THR A 362 5.20 -16.44 -28.22
CA THR A 362 5.59 -15.08 -28.60
C THR A 362 5.01 -14.08 -27.61
N TYR A 363 5.85 -13.22 -27.07
CA TYR A 363 5.45 -12.13 -26.16
C TYR A 363 5.58 -10.77 -26.84
N ASP A 364 4.96 -9.76 -26.27
CA ASP A 364 5.03 -8.36 -26.72
C ASP A 364 6.33 -7.63 -26.31
N CYS A 365 7.12 -8.21 -25.41
CA CYS A 365 8.33 -7.61 -24.84
C CYS A 365 9.55 -8.55 -24.90
N GLU A 366 10.75 -7.98 -24.77
CA GLU A 366 12.00 -8.72 -24.59
C GLU A 366 11.99 -9.47 -23.25
N LEU A 367 12.49 -10.70 -23.27
CA LEU A 367 12.50 -11.62 -22.14
C LEU A 367 13.91 -11.86 -21.61
N THR A 368 14.00 -12.04 -20.31
CA THR A 368 15.18 -12.55 -19.60
C THR A 368 14.79 -13.71 -18.69
N VAL A 369 15.77 -14.37 -18.09
CA VAL A 369 15.55 -15.51 -17.21
C VAL A 369 16.32 -15.32 -15.92
N SER A 370 15.63 -15.32 -14.79
CA SER A 370 16.26 -15.35 -13.45
C SER A 370 15.32 -15.97 -12.44
N ASP A 371 15.85 -16.37 -11.30
CA ASP A 371 15.05 -16.68 -10.12
C ASP A 371 14.50 -15.39 -9.46
N TRP A 372 13.77 -15.55 -8.38
CA TRP A 372 13.19 -14.42 -7.65
C TRP A 372 14.24 -13.58 -6.91
N ARG A 373 15.44 -14.13 -6.64
CA ARG A 373 16.59 -13.41 -6.04
C ARG A 373 17.34 -12.56 -7.06
N GLY A 374 17.07 -12.77 -8.36
CA GLY A 374 17.72 -12.09 -9.46
C GLY A 374 18.92 -12.86 -10.02
N GLU A 375 19.15 -14.10 -9.61
CA GLU A 375 20.20 -14.94 -10.15
C GLU A 375 19.82 -15.38 -11.57
N THR A 376 20.65 -15.01 -12.55
CA THR A 376 20.40 -15.33 -13.96
C THR A 376 20.57 -16.82 -14.23
N ALA A 377 19.73 -17.38 -15.09
CA ALA A 377 19.77 -18.75 -15.50
C ALA A 377 19.59 -18.89 -17.02
N LYS A 378 20.08 -20.01 -17.57
CA LYS A 378 19.95 -20.30 -19.01
C LYS A 378 18.60 -20.90 -19.36
N ARG A 379 17.96 -21.61 -18.44
CA ARG A 379 16.71 -22.32 -18.65
C ARG A 379 15.64 -21.84 -17.68
N PRO A 380 14.57 -21.25 -18.17
CA PRO A 380 13.39 -20.98 -17.35
C PRO A 380 12.60 -22.26 -17.11
N THR A 381 11.80 -22.24 -16.05
CA THR A 381 10.83 -23.27 -15.67
C THR A 381 9.43 -22.67 -15.57
N GLY A 382 8.45 -23.46 -15.20
CA GLY A 382 7.08 -23.04 -15.01
C GLY A 382 6.16 -23.40 -16.18
N PHE A 383 6.65 -24.19 -17.14
CA PHE A 383 5.88 -24.57 -18.32
C PHE A 383 5.09 -25.87 -18.08
N ARG A 384 3.85 -25.87 -18.54
CA ARG A 384 3.00 -27.06 -18.54
C ARG A 384 2.10 -27.10 -19.76
N VAL A 385 1.98 -28.26 -20.35
CA VAL A 385 1.04 -28.55 -21.44
C VAL A 385 0.11 -29.66 -21.03
N VAL A 386 -1.19 -29.44 -21.10
CA VAL A 386 -2.23 -30.41 -20.79
C VAL A 386 -2.77 -30.96 -22.12
N THR A 387 -2.85 -32.29 -22.22
CA THR A 387 -3.31 -33.01 -23.40
C THR A 387 -4.39 -34.02 -23.00
N SER A 388 -4.99 -34.72 -23.96
CA SER A 388 -5.91 -35.83 -23.69
C SER A 388 -5.24 -37.02 -22.98
N GLU A 389 -3.90 -37.11 -23.05
CA GLU A 389 -3.12 -38.20 -22.45
C GLU A 389 -2.56 -37.81 -21.05
N GLY A 390 -2.75 -36.57 -20.62
CA GLY A 390 -2.30 -36.09 -19.33
C GLY A 390 -1.56 -34.75 -19.37
N SER A 391 -0.88 -34.42 -18.27
CA SER A 391 -0.14 -33.17 -18.10
C SER A 391 1.36 -33.38 -18.26
N LEU A 392 1.96 -32.61 -19.17
CA LEU A 392 3.38 -32.55 -19.43
C LEU A 392 3.95 -31.27 -18.79
N GLY A 393 4.78 -31.43 -17.75
CA GLY A 393 5.50 -30.32 -17.09
C GLY A 393 6.92 -30.14 -17.63
N ASP A 394 7.72 -29.33 -16.91
CA ASP A 394 9.11 -29.00 -17.25
C ASP A 394 10.00 -30.24 -17.54
N ASN A 395 9.71 -31.37 -16.90
CA ASN A 395 10.47 -32.63 -17.09
C ASN A 395 10.23 -33.27 -18.47
N ALA A 396 9.11 -33.00 -19.11
CA ALA A 396 8.82 -33.49 -20.48
C ALA A 396 9.44 -32.61 -21.59
N ILE A 397 9.94 -31.44 -21.21
CA ILE A 397 10.56 -30.47 -22.12
C ILE A 397 12.06 -30.73 -22.17
N SER A 398 12.55 -31.24 -23.31
CA SER A 398 13.96 -31.58 -23.53
C SER A 398 14.85 -30.33 -23.65
N ALA A 399 14.35 -29.26 -24.27
CA ALA A 399 15.06 -27.99 -24.41
C ALA A 399 14.13 -26.79 -24.35
N VAL A 400 14.62 -25.70 -23.75
CA VAL A 400 13.98 -24.39 -23.76
C VAL A 400 14.97 -23.37 -24.32
N ARG A 401 14.56 -22.61 -25.33
CA ARG A 401 15.34 -21.51 -25.88
C ARG A 401 14.57 -20.21 -25.75
N VAL A 402 15.17 -19.22 -25.11
CA VAL A 402 14.65 -17.85 -25.03
C VAL A 402 15.47 -16.99 -25.98
N ALA A 403 14.81 -16.28 -26.88
CA ALA A 403 15.45 -15.41 -27.88
C ALA A 403 14.59 -14.18 -28.11
N GLY A 404 15.01 -13.06 -27.55
CA GLY A 404 14.26 -11.82 -27.64
C GLY A 404 12.86 -11.96 -27.03
N LYS A 405 11.85 -11.87 -27.88
CA LYS A 405 10.43 -11.98 -27.51
C LYS A 405 9.86 -13.40 -27.62
N THR A 406 10.66 -14.37 -27.95
CA THR A 406 10.19 -15.73 -28.25
C THR A 406 10.77 -16.75 -27.29
N VAL A 407 9.97 -17.76 -26.98
CA VAL A 407 10.39 -18.95 -26.24
C VAL A 407 10.01 -20.20 -27.04
N SER A 408 10.99 -21.04 -27.40
CA SER A 408 10.74 -22.33 -28.01
C SER A 408 10.87 -23.44 -26.96
N LEU A 409 9.87 -24.31 -26.89
CA LEU A 409 9.80 -25.48 -26.01
C LEU A 409 9.85 -26.74 -26.86
N GLN A 410 10.94 -27.51 -26.72
CA GLN A 410 11.12 -28.79 -27.43
C GLN A 410 10.70 -29.94 -26.51
N PHE A 411 9.82 -30.80 -26.95
CA PHE A 411 9.37 -32.01 -26.26
C PHE A 411 10.10 -33.25 -26.76
N ALA A 412 10.26 -34.24 -25.90
CA ALA A 412 10.91 -35.49 -26.23
C ALA A 412 10.03 -36.40 -27.15
N THR A 413 8.72 -36.23 -27.09
CA THR A 413 7.71 -36.97 -27.84
C THR A 413 6.75 -36.02 -28.55
N PRO A 414 6.11 -36.45 -29.65
CA PRO A 414 5.07 -35.67 -30.31
C PRO A 414 3.94 -35.27 -29.33
N LEU A 415 3.48 -34.04 -29.48
CA LEU A 415 2.35 -33.54 -28.71
C LEU A 415 1.03 -34.02 -29.32
N PRO A 416 0.09 -34.57 -28.55
CA PRO A 416 -1.26 -34.86 -29.02
C PRO A 416 -1.98 -33.61 -29.53
N ASP A 417 -3.00 -33.81 -30.37
CA ASP A 417 -3.92 -32.73 -30.77
C ASP A 417 -4.64 -32.12 -29.58
N LYS A 418 -5.12 -30.87 -29.74
CA LYS A 418 -5.90 -30.13 -28.71
C LYS A 418 -5.13 -29.90 -27.39
N ALA A 419 -3.82 -29.76 -27.47
CA ALA A 419 -3.00 -29.41 -26.32
C ALA A 419 -3.35 -28.00 -25.77
N ARG A 420 -3.24 -27.82 -24.48
CA ARG A 420 -3.52 -26.57 -23.74
C ARG A 420 -2.28 -26.15 -22.95
N PHE A 421 -1.87 -24.92 -23.11
CA PHE A 421 -0.67 -24.37 -22.49
C PHE A 421 -0.96 -23.60 -21.22
N PHE A 422 -0.10 -23.79 -20.21
CA PHE A 422 -0.10 -23.07 -18.92
C PHE A 422 1.32 -22.61 -18.59
N TYR A 423 1.44 -21.53 -17.84
CA TYR A 423 2.70 -21.02 -17.32
C TYR A 423 2.55 -20.51 -15.89
N GLY A 424 3.43 -20.92 -14.98
CA GLY A 424 3.40 -20.54 -13.56
C GLY A 424 2.28 -21.18 -12.72
N SER A 425 1.54 -22.13 -13.30
CA SER A 425 0.39 -22.80 -12.68
C SER A 425 0.81 -23.70 -11.50
N GLY A 426 0.05 -23.70 -10.41
CA GLY A 426 0.39 -24.44 -9.21
C GLY A 426 1.72 -23.96 -8.64
N ASN A 427 2.62 -24.90 -8.33
CA ASN A 427 3.99 -24.62 -7.89
C ASN A 427 5.03 -24.65 -9.05
N ASP A 428 4.58 -24.66 -10.28
CA ASP A 428 5.46 -24.56 -11.43
C ASP A 428 6.13 -23.18 -11.45
N GLY A 429 7.44 -23.12 -11.51
CA GLY A 429 8.22 -21.88 -11.45
C GLY A 429 8.50 -21.33 -10.04
N GLN A 430 7.84 -21.83 -9.00
CA GLN A 430 8.10 -21.39 -7.63
C GLN A 430 9.51 -21.80 -7.16
N ASP A 431 10.25 -20.83 -6.58
CA ASP A 431 11.66 -20.98 -6.15
C ASP A 431 12.59 -21.50 -7.29
N LYS A 432 12.27 -21.15 -8.51
CA LYS A 432 13.03 -21.56 -9.71
C LYS A 432 13.20 -20.38 -10.65
N PRO A 433 14.14 -20.45 -11.60
CA PRO A 433 14.24 -19.46 -12.67
C PRO A 433 12.99 -19.42 -13.53
N VAL A 434 12.43 -18.23 -13.75
CA VAL A 434 11.23 -17.98 -14.56
C VAL A 434 11.52 -16.95 -15.64
N LEU A 435 10.59 -16.81 -16.58
CA LEU A 435 10.62 -15.75 -17.58
C LEU A 435 10.36 -14.40 -16.90
N ARG A 436 11.15 -13.39 -17.30
CA ARG A 436 11.01 -12.03 -16.82
C ARG A 436 10.96 -11.03 -17.96
N VAL A 437 10.30 -9.93 -17.72
CA VAL A 437 10.31 -8.77 -18.59
C VAL A 437 11.70 -8.14 -18.58
N GLY A 438 12.39 -8.13 -19.71
CA GLY A 438 13.80 -7.73 -19.79
C GLY A 438 14.09 -6.34 -19.25
N GLN A 439 13.16 -5.39 -19.44
CA GLN A 439 13.34 -4.00 -18.99
C GLN A 439 13.09 -3.78 -17.49
N THR A 440 12.26 -4.61 -16.86
CA THR A 440 11.79 -4.38 -15.48
C THR A 440 12.23 -5.44 -14.48
N GLY A 441 12.66 -6.61 -14.98
CA GLY A 441 12.95 -7.78 -14.15
C GLY A 441 11.72 -8.39 -13.46
N GLN A 442 10.50 -7.86 -13.70
CA GLN A 442 9.28 -8.42 -13.16
C GLN A 442 8.98 -9.77 -13.82
N PRO A 443 8.38 -10.75 -13.11
CA PRO A 443 7.97 -12.00 -13.75
C PRO A 443 6.91 -11.70 -14.81
N VAL A 444 6.92 -12.45 -15.91
CA VAL A 444 5.80 -12.38 -16.85
C VAL A 444 4.54 -12.90 -16.18
N PRO A 445 3.35 -12.41 -16.54
CA PRO A 445 2.10 -12.92 -15.99
C PRO A 445 1.95 -14.43 -16.21
N MET A 446 1.24 -15.07 -15.29
CA MET A 446 0.86 -16.46 -15.43
C MET A 446 -0.01 -16.65 -16.68
N VAL A 447 0.02 -17.84 -17.25
CA VAL A 447 -0.82 -18.22 -18.38
C VAL A 447 -1.71 -19.37 -17.99
N PHE A 448 -2.99 -19.25 -18.29
CA PHE A 448 -4.00 -20.24 -17.97
C PHE A 448 -4.74 -20.68 -19.21
N ASP A 449 -4.69 -21.97 -19.52
CA ASP A 449 -5.59 -22.66 -20.45
C ASP A 449 -5.63 -22.08 -21.87
N VAL A 450 -4.47 -21.75 -22.45
CA VAL A 450 -4.36 -21.23 -23.82
C VAL A 450 -4.25 -22.38 -24.82
N PRO A 451 -5.04 -22.42 -25.90
CA PRO A 451 -4.88 -23.42 -26.96
C PRO A 451 -3.47 -23.37 -27.55
N VAL A 452 -2.96 -24.54 -27.96
CA VAL A 452 -1.76 -24.67 -28.79
C VAL A 452 -2.23 -24.82 -30.24
N ASP A 453 -2.04 -23.77 -31.04
CA ASP A 453 -2.48 -23.68 -32.45
C ASP A 453 -1.45 -24.28 -33.43
#